data_791bddff40be3264dc5c00ff4143de98
#
_entry.id   791bddff40be3264dc5c00ff4143de98
#
_cell.length_a   1.000
_cell.length_b   1.000
_cell.length_c   1.000
_cell.angle_alpha   90.00
_cell.angle_beta   90.00
_cell.angle_gamma   90.00
#
_symmetry.space_group_name_H-M   'P 1'
#
loop_
_entity.id
_entity.type
_entity.pdbx_description
1 polymer ?
#
loop_
_entity_poly.entity_id
_entity_poly.type
_entity_poly.pdbx_seq_one_letter_code
_entity_poly.pdbx_strand_id
1 'polypeptide(L)'
;MKRRQLLIQSASALLTALGLPLLRQPGARASSAANRLETARRALRQRLGDRLIRPQLPWANLRPDQAVPARMKNPWYLVSQPGGTQSTGMAGAWSAQASGLAVRAANANDVAAAVNVAREQRLRLVVKGAGGDYFGRSSGPADSLLIWTHDLNRIRVQRAFRPEGAPADLPAVTALEVSAGNTWLQAYQAATAAGLYVQGGGCTTVGACGGFTQGGGFGSYSKRFGSGAGNVLQLDVVTADGQLRTVNAYRDPDLYWALKGGGGGTFGVVVRQTLLAHPMPRLDGWLSGSIEAADDALFEELLQRYLELVRDALVNPSWGEGVVIEPGQRRLQLGTAFLDLDAEAAEAIWQPLLEPLRRRPNDFRVTARFRTQPFERKWQPSGESVFWDRRPGAPAGQFWWKGNQNEVGAFWGGYQGRGIPLEALEAGRVAELARAFAAASRQSFLLFQTNKGLAGMDPSGLERERATAMNPAVLNNAGFVTLARWVQYRYPGIPGHEPDAAEGAEQRQAVEASMAPIRAATPGGASYVNEGDFFEPNWREEFWGPHYPRLLAIKRRVDPTNLFRVHHGVGSDQAGGSTS
;
A
#
# COMPACT_ATOMS: atom_id res chain seq x y z
N MET A 1 -30.60 45.48 -6.98
CA MET A 1 -30.75 44.00 -7.10
C MET A 1 -31.70 43.57 -8.21
N LYS A 2 -32.84 44.22 -8.45
CA LYS A 2 -33.86 43.79 -9.48
C LYS A 2 -33.35 43.86 -10.95
N ARG A 3 -32.51 44.80 -11.34
CA ARG A 3 -31.99 44.92 -12.73
C ARG A 3 -31.00 43.82 -13.14
N ARG A 4 -30.26 43.25 -12.23
CA ARG A 4 -29.30 42.14 -12.52
C ARG A 4 -30.03 40.80 -12.74
N GLN A 5 -31.13 40.56 -12.08
CA GLN A 5 -31.92 39.33 -12.26
C GLN A 5 -32.66 39.31 -13.62
N LEU A 6 -33.13 40.48 -14.13
CA LEU A 6 -33.77 40.55 -15.45
C LEU A 6 -32.79 40.32 -16.60
N LEU A 7 -31.51 40.75 -16.49
CA LEU A 7 -30.50 40.54 -17.49
C LEU A 7 -30.04 39.06 -17.58
N ILE A 8 -30.07 38.35 -16.45
CA ILE A 8 -29.73 36.91 -16.43
C ILE A 8 -30.85 36.06 -17.05
N GLN A 9 -32.12 36.46 -16.85
CA GLN A 9 -33.27 35.77 -17.46
C GLN A 9 -33.37 35.99 -18.98
N SER A 10 -33.00 37.18 -19.47
CA SER A 10 -32.99 37.49 -20.90
C SER A 10 -31.83 36.77 -21.65
N ALA A 11 -30.69 36.60 -21.02
CA ALA A 11 -29.55 35.85 -21.60
C ALA A 11 -29.85 34.34 -21.71
N SER A 12 -30.57 33.78 -20.74
CA SER A 12 -30.94 32.36 -20.76
C SER A 12 -31.99 32.04 -21.87
N ALA A 13 -32.89 32.97 -22.18
CA ALA A 13 -33.90 32.79 -23.21
C ALA A 13 -33.30 32.88 -24.64
N LEU A 14 -32.27 33.69 -24.86
CA LEU A 14 -31.58 33.79 -26.17
C LEU A 14 -30.67 32.58 -26.47
N LEU A 15 -30.06 31.95 -25.45
CA LEU A 15 -29.19 30.76 -25.60
C LEU A 15 -29.99 29.50 -25.96
N THR A 16 -31.25 29.38 -25.54
CA THR A 16 -32.13 28.24 -25.88
C THR A 16 -32.55 28.25 -27.35
N ALA A 17 -32.63 29.43 -27.97
CA ALA A 17 -32.99 29.58 -29.39
C ALA A 17 -31.84 29.24 -30.37
N LEU A 18 -30.61 29.13 -29.89
CA LEU A 18 -29.43 28.88 -30.73
C LEU A 18 -28.91 27.42 -30.62
N GLY A 19 -29.61 26.51 -29.95
CA GLY A 19 -29.24 25.08 -29.85
C GLY A 19 -27.90 24.80 -29.16
N LEU A 20 -27.38 25.76 -28.38
CA LEU A 20 -26.15 25.57 -27.63
C LEU A 20 -26.46 24.85 -26.29
N PRO A 21 -25.68 23.84 -25.89
CA PRO A 21 -25.88 23.16 -24.63
C PRO A 21 -25.75 24.15 -23.47
N LEU A 22 -26.78 24.27 -22.65
CA LEU A 22 -26.78 25.05 -21.41
C LEU A 22 -25.59 24.62 -20.56
N LEU A 23 -24.60 25.48 -20.43
CA LEU A 23 -23.51 25.33 -19.46
C LEU A 23 -24.15 25.24 -18.06
N ARG A 24 -24.21 24.03 -17.51
CA ARG A 24 -24.71 23.80 -16.15
C ARG A 24 -23.86 24.61 -15.18
N GLN A 25 -24.50 25.57 -14.50
CA GLN A 25 -23.84 26.44 -13.54
C GLN A 25 -23.17 25.60 -12.41
N PRO A 26 -21.91 25.88 -12.05
CA PRO A 26 -21.23 25.17 -10.96
C PRO A 26 -22.00 25.16 -9.62
N GLY A 27 -22.73 26.21 -9.31
CA GLY A 27 -23.53 26.33 -8.10
C GLY A 27 -24.71 25.37 -7.99
N ALA A 28 -25.33 24.96 -9.11
CA ALA A 28 -26.45 24.01 -9.09
C ALA A 28 -26.01 22.57 -8.79
N ARG A 29 -24.78 22.20 -9.21
CA ARG A 29 -24.18 20.88 -8.89
C ARG A 29 -23.75 20.79 -7.43
N ALA A 30 -23.15 21.84 -6.88
CA ALA A 30 -22.72 21.90 -5.48
C ALA A 30 -23.92 21.82 -4.52
N SER A 31 -25.02 22.52 -4.81
CA SER A 31 -26.24 22.46 -3.99
C SER A 31 -26.89 21.06 -4.01
N SER A 32 -26.85 20.35 -5.14
CA SER A 32 -27.40 18.99 -5.24
C SER A 32 -26.54 17.95 -4.49
N ALA A 33 -25.22 18.08 -4.48
CA ALA A 33 -24.31 17.20 -3.74
C ALA A 33 -24.47 17.40 -2.22
N ALA A 34 -24.53 18.64 -1.75
CA ALA A 34 -24.78 18.98 -0.34
C ALA A 34 -26.14 18.43 0.14
N ASN A 35 -27.19 18.52 -0.67
CA ASN A 35 -28.52 17.98 -0.34
C ASN A 35 -28.50 16.45 -0.23
N ARG A 36 -27.79 15.74 -1.14
CA ARG A 36 -27.64 14.29 -1.06
C ARG A 36 -26.90 13.86 0.22
N LEU A 37 -25.82 14.58 0.56
CA LEU A 37 -25.04 14.29 1.76
C LEU A 37 -25.86 14.55 3.04
N GLU A 38 -26.69 15.61 3.07
CA GLU A 38 -27.58 15.89 4.21
C GLU A 38 -28.70 14.84 4.34
N THR A 39 -29.24 14.36 3.23
CA THR A 39 -30.18 13.24 3.23
C THR A 39 -29.54 11.97 3.77
N ALA A 40 -28.33 11.66 3.31
CA ALA A 40 -27.54 10.54 3.83
C ALA A 40 -27.26 10.69 5.35
N ARG A 41 -26.92 11.90 5.80
CA ARG A 41 -26.71 12.19 7.22
C ARG A 41 -27.93 11.87 8.07
N ARG A 42 -29.11 12.28 7.64
CA ARG A 42 -30.38 11.98 8.37
C ARG A 42 -30.64 10.49 8.43
N ALA A 43 -30.53 9.77 7.30
CA ALA A 43 -30.77 8.33 7.22
C ALA A 43 -29.78 7.53 8.10
N LEU A 44 -28.50 7.90 8.10
CA LEU A 44 -27.49 7.22 8.88
C LEU A 44 -27.52 7.60 10.37
N ARG A 45 -27.87 8.85 10.72
CA ARG A 45 -27.93 9.30 12.11
C ARG A 45 -28.90 8.49 12.96
N GLN A 46 -30.06 8.15 12.40
CA GLN A 46 -31.05 7.34 13.09
C GLN A 46 -30.54 5.94 13.45
N ARG A 47 -29.68 5.35 12.59
CA ARG A 47 -29.14 3.98 12.76
C ARG A 47 -27.87 3.93 13.58
N LEU A 48 -27.01 4.93 13.43
CA LEU A 48 -25.61 4.90 13.89
C LEU A 48 -25.36 5.78 15.12
N GLY A 49 -26.24 6.77 15.38
CA GLY A 49 -26.04 7.69 16.50
C GLY A 49 -24.68 8.39 16.42
N ASP A 50 -23.88 8.28 17.48
CA ASP A 50 -22.56 8.95 17.60
C ASP A 50 -21.46 8.30 16.76
N ARG A 51 -21.72 7.17 16.12
CA ARG A 51 -20.81 6.56 15.15
C ARG A 51 -20.85 7.24 13.78
N LEU A 52 -21.80 8.14 13.54
CA LEU A 52 -21.80 9.04 12.39
C LEU A 52 -21.09 10.34 12.77
N ILE A 53 -19.94 10.60 12.18
CA ILE A 53 -19.07 11.72 12.50
C ILE A 53 -18.76 12.59 11.28
N ARG A 54 -18.29 13.81 11.52
CA ARG A 54 -17.68 14.67 10.49
C ARG A 54 -16.16 14.63 10.67
N PRO A 55 -15.44 13.93 9.80
CA PRO A 55 -13.99 13.84 9.91
C PRO A 55 -13.35 15.20 9.60
N GLN A 56 -12.19 15.42 10.22
CA GLN A 56 -11.32 16.56 9.92
C GLN A 56 -9.91 16.03 9.65
N LEU A 57 -9.15 16.77 8.84
CA LEU A 57 -7.74 16.48 8.68
C LEU A 57 -7.02 16.78 10.00
N PRO A 58 -6.09 15.94 10.45
CA PRO A 58 -5.35 16.16 11.70
C PRO A 58 -4.61 17.50 11.78
N TRP A 59 -4.29 18.06 10.61
CA TRP A 59 -3.56 19.30 10.43
C TRP A 59 -4.43 20.51 10.03
N ALA A 60 -5.76 20.38 9.98
CA ALA A 60 -6.66 21.43 9.51
C ALA A 60 -6.54 22.78 10.27
N ASN A 61 -6.08 22.72 11.52
CA ASN A 61 -5.90 23.91 12.38
C ASN A 61 -4.43 24.30 12.58
N LEU A 62 -3.52 23.81 11.73
CA LEU A 62 -2.10 24.17 11.80
C LEU A 62 -1.93 25.64 11.34
N ARG A 63 -1.23 26.46 12.14
CA ARG A 63 -0.98 27.86 11.80
C ARG A 63 0.29 28.01 10.96
N PRO A 64 0.41 29.09 10.15
CA PRO A 64 1.53 29.30 9.22
C PRO A 64 2.92 29.28 9.89
N ASP A 65 3.01 29.82 11.09
CA ASP A 65 4.24 29.95 11.89
C ASP A 65 4.45 28.80 12.88
N GLN A 66 3.53 27.87 12.92
CA GLN A 66 3.56 26.78 13.89
C GLN A 66 4.43 25.62 13.41
N ALA A 67 5.38 25.18 14.24
CA ALA A 67 6.08 23.92 13.99
C ALA A 67 5.09 22.74 13.99
N VAL A 68 5.30 21.78 13.07
CA VAL A 68 4.48 20.58 12.98
C VAL A 68 4.50 19.82 14.30
N PRO A 69 3.35 19.64 14.98
CA PRO A 69 3.27 18.97 16.26
C PRO A 69 3.84 17.55 16.22
N ALA A 70 4.55 17.15 17.27
CA ALA A 70 5.20 15.83 17.35
C ALA A 70 4.22 14.66 17.09
N ARG A 71 2.96 14.76 17.55
CA ARG A 71 1.92 13.75 17.30
C ARG A 71 1.66 13.52 15.82
N MET A 72 1.75 14.57 14.96
CA MET A 72 1.54 14.44 13.51
C MET A 72 2.73 13.77 12.78
N LYS A 73 3.86 13.63 13.47
CA LYS A 73 5.03 12.85 13.00
C LYS A 73 4.95 11.38 13.43
N ASN A 74 3.81 10.95 13.94
CA ASN A 74 3.58 9.63 14.49
C ASN A 74 2.55 8.89 13.63
N PRO A 75 2.91 7.76 12.96
CA PRO A 75 1.99 7.01 12.13
C PRO A 75 0.79 6.45 12.92
N TRP A 76 0.97 6.06 14.18
CA TRP A 76 -0.12 5.56 15.03
C TRP A 76 -1.18 6.61 15.32
N TYR A 77 -0.76 7.87 15.53
CA TYR A 77 -1.69 8.96 15.68
C TYR A 77 -2.53 9.16 14.41
N LEU A 78 -1.88 9.16 13.23
CA LEU A 78 -2.58 9.36 11.95
C LEU A 78 -3.57 8.22 11.63
N VAL A 79 -3.19 6.98 11.92
CA VAL A 79 -4.09 5.81 11.78
C VAL A 79 -5.35 5.96 12.64
N SER A 80 -5.23 6.51 13.85
CA SER A 80 -6.34 6.71 14.79
C SER A 80 -7.23 7.92 14.47
N GLN A 81 -6.94 8.69 13.42
CA GLN A 81 -7.74 9.84 13.01
C GLN A 81 -8.58 9.51 11.77
N PRO A 82 -9.90 9.78 11.75
CA PRO A 82 -10.75 9.43 10.61
C PRO A 82 -10.33 10.10 9.30
N GLY A 83 -9.91 11.38 9.35
CA GLY A 83 -9.36 12.10 8.18
C GLY A 83 -7.85 11.98 8.02
N GLY A 84 -7.16 11.21 8.87
CA GLY A 84 -5.71 11.08 8.83
C GLY A 84 -5.25 10.14 7.73
N THR A 85 -4.22 10.54 6.99
CA THR A 85 -3.48 9.73 6.03
C THR A 85 -1.99 9.78 6.36
N GLN A 86 -1.25 8.72 6.04
CA GLN A 86 0.20 8.68 6.28
C GLN A 86 0.92 9.69 5.39
N SER A 87 0.61 9.68 4.07
CA SER A 87 1.04 10.69 3.10
C SER A 87 0.00 11.81 3.01
N THR A 88 0.42 13.02 2.66
CA THR A 88 -0.44 14.20 2.57
C THR A 88 -0.88 14.51 1.14
N GLY A 89 -0.21 13.92 0.14
CA GLY A 89 -0.54 14.09 -1.26
C GLY A 89 0.59 13.69 -2.20
N MET A 90 0.36 13.92 -3.49
CA MET A 90 1.31 13.74 -4.58
C MET A 90 1.16 14.86 -5.61
N ALA A 91 2.28 15.40 -6.08
CA ALA A 91 2.33 16.52 -7.03
C ALA A 91 1.58 16.23 -8.33
N GLY A 92 0.60 17.06 -8.66
CA GLY A 92 -0.23 16.92 -9.86
C GLY A 92 -1.20 15.73 -9.84
N ALA A 93 -1.33 15.01 -8.72
CA ALA A 93 -2.13 13.80 -8.61
C ALA A 93 -3.30 13.95 -7.60
N TRP A 94 -2.99 14.05 -6.33
CA TRP A 94 -3.99 14.11 -5.27
C TRP A 94 -3.47 14.85 -4.04
N SER A 95 -4.39 15.31 -3.22
CA SER A 95 -4.10 15.81 -1.87
C SER A 95 -5.11 15.27 -0.88
N ALA A 96 -4.67 15.09 0.37
CA ALA A 96 -5.53 14.60 1.43
C ALA A 96 -6.69 15.54 1.69
N GLN A 97 -7.90 14.98 1.74
CA GLN A 97 -9.15 15.69 1.98
C GLN A 97 -9.97 14.95 3.03
N ALA A 98 -10.83 15.68 3.73
CA ALA A 98 -11.77 15.07 4.67
C ALA A 98 -13.13 14.90 4.01
N SER A 99 -13.65 13.67 3.99
CA SER A 99 -15.02 13.37 3.57
C SER A 99 -16.04 14.18 4.39
N GLY A 100 -17.17 14.55 3.80
CA GLY A 100 -18.19 15.35 4.51
C GLY A 100 -18.89 14.59 5.64
N LEU A 101 -18.95 13.25 5.53
CA LEU A 101 -19.45 12.34 6.56
C LEU A 101 -18.53 11.12 6.68
N ALA A 102 -18.45 10.54 7.87
CA ALA A 102 -17.80 9.27 8.10
C ALA A 102 -18.65 8.37 9.01
N VAL A 103 -18.74 7.09 8.63
CA VAL A 103 -19.29 6.03 9.46
C VAL A 103 -18.12 5.33 10.16
N ARG A 104 -18.04 5.50 11.47
CA ARG A 104 -17.14 4.75 12.35
C ARG A 104 -17.75 3.38 12.60
N ALA A 105 -17.43 2.42 11.72
CA ALA A 105 -18.09 1.12 11.72
C ALA A 105 -17.63 0.25 12.89
N ALA A 106 -18.58 -0.20 13.73
CA ALA A 106 -18.34 -1.13 14.84
C ALA A 106 -18.67 -2.58 14.46
N ASN A 107 -19.40 -2.80 13.37
CA ASN A 107 -19.80 -4.13 12.88
C ASN A 107 -20.13 -4.08 11.38
N ALA A 108 -20.35 -5.24 10.76
CA ALA A 108 -20.68 -5.35 9.34
C ALA A 108 -22.01 -4.67 8.97
N ASN A 109 -22.99 -4.59 9.87
CA ASN A 109 -24.27 -3.93 9.60
C ASN A 109 -24.11 -2.41 9.46
N ASP A 110 -23.19 -1.79 10.19
CA ASP A 110 -22.85 -0.38 10.02
C ASP A 110 -22.26 -0.12 8.63
N VAL A 111 -21.38 -1.02 8.17
CA VAL A 111 -20.80 -0.97 6.81
C VAL A 111 -21.89 -1.14 5.77
N ALA A 112 -22.78 -2.12 5.91
CA ALA A 112 -23.91 -2.37 5.01
C ALA A 112 -24.85 -1.16 4.93
N ALA A 113 -25.15 -0.53 6.07
CA ALA A 113 -25.97 0.68 6.11
C ALA A 113 -25.31 1.84 5.33
N ALA A 114 -23.99 2.03 5.49
CA ALA A 114 -23.25 3.06 4.77
C ALA A 114 -23.23 2.80 3.26
N VAL A 115 -22.97 1.56 2.83
CA VAL A 115 -22.97 1.13 1.42
C VAL A 115 -24.35 1.37 0.79
N ASN A 116 -25.45 0.96 1.44
CA ASN A 116 -26.81 1.15 0.95
C ASN A 116 -27.14 2.63 0.77
N VAL A 117 -26.86 3.46 1.77
CA VAL A 117 -27.12 4.90 1.69
C VAL A 117 -26.25 5.57 0.62
N ALA A 118 -24.96 5.19 0.49
CA ALA A 118 -24.11 5.73 -0.56
C ALA A 118 -24.66 5.39 -1.96
N ARG A 119 -25.14 4.15 -2.17
CA ARG A 119 -25.75 3.69 -3.41
C ARG A 119 -27.05 4.48 -3.71
N GLU A 120 -27.96 4.57 -2.75
CA GLU A 120 -29.24 5.25 -2.89
C GLU A 120 -29.10 6.74 -3.17
N GLN A 121 -28.16 7.39 -2.47
CA GLN A 121 -27.92 8.82 -2.61
C GLN A 121 -26.87 9.14 -3.71
N ARG A 122 -26.31 8.14 -4.40
CA ARG A 122 -25.26 8.29 -5.42
C ARG A 122 -24.07 9.11 -4.89
N LEU A 123 -23.63 8.81 -3.67
CA LEU A 123 -22.47 9.44 -3.06
C LEU A 123 -21.19 8.71 -3.47
N ARG A 124 -20.10 9.47 -3.60
CA ARG A 124 -18.78 8.87 -3.65
C ARG A 124 -18.49 8.17 -2.34
N LEU A 125 -18.12 6.89 -2.42
CA LEU A 125 -17.79 6.08 -1.26
C LEU A 125 -16.28 5.97 -1.13
N VAL A 126 -15.78 6.18 0.08
CA VAL A 126 -14.37 6.04 0.45
C VAL A 126 -14.28 5.01 1.56
N VAL A 127 -13.28 4.15 1.51
CA VAL A 127 -13.03 3.15 2.56
C VAL A 127 -11.65 3.37 3.15
N LYS A 128 -11.56 3.45 4.46
CA LYS A 128 -10.31 3.62 5.17
C LYS A 128 -10.17 2.62 6.32
N GLY A 129 -9.06 1.87 6.31
CA GLY A 129 -8.53 1.17 7.49
C GLY A 129 -7.51 2.07 8.18
N ALA A 130 -6.22 1.90 7.85
CA ALA A 130 -5.11 2.66 8.42
C ALA A 130 -4.77 3.98 7.67
N GLY A 131 -5.04 4.09 6.38
CA GLY A 131 -4.78 5.31 5.60
C GLY A 131 -3.34 5.43 5.06
N GLY A 132 -2.65 4.31 4.85
CA GLY A 132 -1.28 4.25 4.32
C GLY A 132 -1.19 4.07 2.79
N ASP A 133 -2.12 4.63 2.03
CA ASP A 133 -2.19 4.44 0.57
C ASP A 133 -1.50 5.58 -0.19
N TYR A 134 -0.58 5.23 -1.11
CA TYR A 134 0.18 6.21 -1.91
C TYR A 134 -0.64 6.92 -2.99
N PHE A 135 -1.75 6.33 -3.44
CA PHE A 135 -2.64 6.91 -4.45
C PHE A 135 -3.78 7.75 -3.86
N GLY A 136 -3.84 7.91 -2.53
CA GLY A 136 -4.88 8.69 -1.87
C GLY A 136 -6.26 8.04 -1.88
N ARG A 137 -6.38 6.74 -2.16
CA ARG A 137 -7.65 6.01 -2.29
C ARG A 137 -8.44 5.92 -0.97
N SER A 138 -7.78 6.14 0.16
CA SER A 138 -8.38 6.19 1.50
C SER A 138 -8.79 7.61 1.95
N SER A 139 -8.69 8.60 1.06
CA SER A 139 -9.05 10.00 1.26
C SER A 139 -10.13 10.41 0.25
N GLY A 140 -11.02 11.31 0.61
CA GLY A 140 -12.08 11.74 -0.29
C GLY A 140 -12.61 13.14 -0.04
N PRO A 141 -13.20 13.79 -1.07
CA PRO A 141 -13.66 15.15 -1.01
C PRO A 141 -14.86 15.33 -0.06
N ALA A 142 -15.18 16.59 0.25
CA ALA A 142 -16.24 16.96 1.19
C ALA A 142 -17.66 16.47 0.81
N ASP A 143 -17.89 16.05 -0.43
CA ASP A 143 -19.14 15.46 -0.90
C ASP A 143 -19.17 13.93 -0.86
N SER A 144 -18.16 13.30 -0.26
CA SER A 144 -18.06 11.85 -0.11
C SER A 144 -18.51 11.34 1.27
N LEU A 145 -18.82 10.04 1.33
CA LEU A 145 -19.07 9.26 2.55
C LEU A 145 -17.89 8.32 2.80
N LEU A 146 -17.25 8.45 3.96
CA LEU A 146 -16.19 7.57 4.40
C LEU A 146 -16.74 6.41 5.24
N ILE A 147 -16.35 5.18 4.93
CA ILE A 147 -16.45 4.03 5.83
C ILE A 147 -15.10 3.87 6.51
N TRP A 148 -15.05 4.14 7.81
CA TRP A 148 -13.85 4.00 8.63
C TRP A 148 -13.94 2.72 9.46
N THR A 149 -13.09 1.74 9.15
CA THR A 149 -13.17 0.39 9.72
C THR A 149 -12.39 0.22 11.03
N HIS A 150 -11.82 1.28 11.58
CA HIS A 150 -10.91 1.28 12.73
C HIS A 150 -11.41 0.49 13.94
N ASP A 151 -12.71 0.53 14.24
CA ASP A 151 -13.30 -0.15 15.41
C ASP A 151 -13.65 -1.62 15.14
N LEU A 152 -13.46 -2.11 13.92
CA LEU A 152 -13.51 -3.54 13.62
C LEU A 152 -12.17 -4.19 14.05
N ASN A 153 -11.97 -4.39 15.34
CA ASN A 153 -10.65 -4.67 15.93
C ASN A 153 -10.50 -6.06 16.58
N ARG A 154 -11.31 -7.04 16.18
CA ARG A 154 -11.21 -8.41 16.72
C ARG A 154 -10.09 -9.17 16.02
N ILE A 155 -9.34 -9.96 16.81
CA ILE A 155 -8.38 -10.97 16.35
C ILE A 155 -8.67 -12.27 17.09
N ARG A 156 -8.63 -13.40 16.38
CA ARG A 156 -8.86 -14.73 16.93
C ARG A 156 -7.96 -15.79 16.30
N VAL A 157 -7.26 -16.55 17.10
CA VAL A 157 -6.55 -17.77 16.67
C VAL A 157 -7.54 -18.92 16.56
N GLN A 158 -7.52 -19.62 15.45
CA GLN A 158 -8.33 -20.82 15.18
C GLN A 158 -7.40 -21.99 14.88
N ARG A 159 -7.33 -22.97 15.80
CA ARG A 159 -6.41 -24.11 15.67
C ARG A 159 -6.91 -25.21 14.69
N ALA A 160 -8.19 -25.19 14.36
CA ALA A 160 -8.83 -26.15 13.48
C ALA A 160 -9.83 -25.47 12.55
N PHE A 161 -9.33 -24.55 11.73
CA PHE A 161 -10.15 -23.82 10.77
C PHE A 161 -10.40 -24.63 9.49
N ARG A 162 -11.65 -24.62 9.02
CA ARG A 162 -12.05 -25.01 7.67
C ARG A 162 -12.87 -23.90 7.05
N PRO A 163 -12.64 -23.53 5.77
CA PRO A 163 -13.48 -22.56 5.08
C PRO A 163 -14.94 -23.00 5.02
N GLU A 164 -15.86 -22.07 5.11
CA GLU A 164 -17.28 -22.37 5.01
C GLU A 164 -17.63 -22.99 3.64
N GLY A 165 -18.40 -24.09 3.66
CA GLY A 165 -18.76 -24.83 2.45
C GLY A 165 -17.68 -25.78 1.92
N ALA A 166 -16.55 -25.87 2.60
CA ALA A 166 -15.52 -26.85 2.26
C ALA A 166 -16.00 -28.28 2.51
N PRO A 167 -15.49 -29.30 1.77
CA PRO A 167 -15.75 -30.70 2.04
C PRO A 167 -15.38 -31.09 3.47
N ALA A 168 -16.16 -32.02 4.07
CA ALA A 168 -15.97 -32.42 5.46
C ALA A 168 -14.63 -33.12 5.72
N ASP A 169 -14.07 -33.76 4.71
CA ASP A 169 -12.77 -34.44 4.70
C ASP A 169 -11.58 -33.51 4.44
N LEU A 170 -11.82 -32.24 4.08
CA LEU A 170 -10.72 -31.27 3.95
C LEU A 170 -9.98 -31.14 5.29
N PRO A 171 -8.66 -31.31 5.34
CA PRO A 171 -7.90 -31.13 6.58
C PRO A 171 -8.08 -29.74 7.16
N ALA A 172 -8.32 -29.65 8.46
CA ALA A 172 -8.35 -28.38 9.16
C ALA A 172 -6.93 -27.79 9.27
N VAL A 173 -6.83 -26.45 9.19
CA VAL A 173 -5.55 -25.75 9.30
C VAL A 173 -5.57 -24.78 10.48
N THR A 174 -4.39 -24.38 10.96
CA THR A 174 -4.30 -23.28 11.91
C THR A 174 -4.42 -21.94 11.16
N ALA A 175 -5.25 -21.06 11.69
CA ALA A 175 -5.55 -19.77 11.06
C ALA A 175 -5.60 -18.63 12.08
N LEU A 176 -5.40 -17.41 11.58
CA LEU A 176 -5.64 -16.16 12.32
C LEU A 176 -6.77 -15.40 11.64
N GLU A 177 -7.86 -15.21 12.37
CA GLU A 177 -8.94 -14.31 11.97
C GLU A 177 -8.62 -12.89 12.41
N VAL A 178 -8.69 -11.93 11.46
CA VAL A 178 -8.34 -10.53 11.69
C VAL A 178 -9.44 -9.64 11.12
N SER A 179 -10.02 -8.75 11.92
CA SER A 179 -10.99 -7.76 11.47
C SER A 179 -10.33 -6.52 10.88
N ALA A 180 -11.07 -5.77 10.05
CA ALA A 180 -10.55 -4.73 9.15
C ALA A 180 -9.96 -3.48 9.82
N GLY A 181 -10.17 -3.27 11.11
CA GLY A 181 -9.58 -2.17 11.88
C GLY A 181 -8.20 -2.47 12.45
N ASN A 182 -7.77 -3.74 12.39
CA ASN A 182 -6.46 -4.12 12.93
C ASN A 182 -5.33 -3.78 11.97
N THR A 183 -4.19 -3.42 12.56
CA THR A 183 -2.92 -3.25 11.87
C THR A 183 -2.10 -4.54 11.91
N TRP A 184 -1.05 -4.61 11.09
CA TRP A 184 -0.15 -5.76 11.09
C TRP A 184 0.53 -5.97 12.44
N LEU A 185 0.87 -4.91 13.19
CA LEU A 185 1.46 -5.08 14.53
C LEU A 185 0.56 -5.90 15.44
N GLN A 186 -0.73 -5.57 15.50
CA GLN A 186 -1.68 -6.28 16.35
C GLN A 186 -1.85 -7.76 15.93
N ALA A 187 -1.88 -8.00 14.60
CA ALA A 187 -1.93 -9.36 14.07
C ALA A 187 -0.66 -10.16 14.40
N TYR A 188 0.52 -9.56 14.28
CA TYR A 188 1.79 -10.19 14.64
C TYR A 188 1.90 -10.50 16.13
N GLN A 189 1.53 -9.56 16.98
CA GLN A 189 1.54 -9.77 18.42
C GLN A 189 0.62 -10.94 18.84
N ALA A 190 -0.59 -10.99 18.27
CA ALA A 190 -1.53 -12.07 18.55
C ALA A 190 -1.04 -13.43 18.03
N ALA A 191 -0.46 -13.48 16.84
CA ALA A 191 0.11 -14.70 16.28
C ALA A 191 1.31 -15.18 17.10
N THR A 192 2.27 -14.29 17.39
CA THR A 192 3.49 -14.61 18.15
C THR A 192 3.18 -15.11 19.56
N ALA A 193 2.22 -14.48 20.25
CA ALA A 193 1.76 -14.93 21.56
C ALA A 193 1.18 -16.36 21.56
N ALA A 194 0.73 -16.83 20.38
CA ALA A 194 0.21 -18.17 20.16
C ALA A 194 1.25 -19.17 19.59
N GLY A 195 2.52 -18.76 19.46
CA GLY A 195 3.58 -19.56 18.84
C GLY A 195 3.43 -19.70 17.31
N LEU A 196 2.83 -18.69 16.67
CA LEU A 196 2.50 -18.69 15.25
C LEU A 196 3.12 -17.49 14.53
N TYR A 197 3.16 -17.60 13.21
CA TYR A 197 3.49 -16.53 12.28
C TYR A 197 2.38 -16.37 11.25
N VAL A 198 2.09 -15.13 10.86
CA VAL A 198 1.23 -14.79 9.72
C VAL A 198 2.00 -13.88 8.77
N GLN A 199 1.81 -14.08 7.47
CA GLN A 199 2.50 -13.29 6.46
C GLN A 199 1.79 -11.96 6.24
N GLY A 200 2.50 -10.88 6.54
CA GLY A 200 2.05 -9.49 6.36
C GLY A 200 3.20 -8.57 5.99
N GLY A 201 2.97 -7.26 6.04
CA GLY A 201 3.93 -6.23 5.64
C GLY A 201 4.98 -5.91 6.70
N GLY A 202 6.09 -5.30 6.27
CA GLY A 202 7.13 -4.78 7.16
C GLY A 202 6.66 -3.56 7.96
N CYS A 203 5.81 -2.71 7.39
CA CYS A 203 5.27 -1.53 8.06
C CYS A 203 4.14 -1.91 9.03
N THR A 204 4.42 -1.87 10.32
CA THR A 204 3.53 -2.36 11.38
C THR A 204 2.22 -1.58 11.53
N THR A 205 2.17 -0.34 11.05
CA THR A 205 1.00 0.55 11.10
C THR A 205 0.01 0.35 9.95
N VAL A 206 0.36 -0.44 8.94
CA VAL A 206 -0.51 -0.76 7.80
C VAL A 206 -1.66 -1.65 8.23
N GLY A 207 -2.87 -1.36 7.74
CA GLY A 207 -4.07 -2.16 8.00
C GLY A 207 -4.02 -3.53 7.35
N ALA A 208 -4.25 -4.57 8.11
CA ALA A 208 -4.08 -5.95 7.66
C ALA A 208 -5.08 -6.38 6.59
N CYS A 209 -6.38 -6.02 6.73
CA CYS A 209 -7.45 -6.48 5.83
C CYS A 209 -7.73 -5.56 4.63
N GLY A 210 -7.11 -4.38 4.61
CA GLY A 210 -7.38 -3.34 3.61
C GLY A 210 -6.66 -3.58 2.28
N GLY A 211 -6.26 -2.47 1.66
CA GLY A 211 -5.58 -2.45 0.37
C GLY A 211 -4.32 -3.31 0.33
N PHE A 212 -3.63 -3.48 1.47
CA PHE A 212 -2.43 -4.33 1.54
C PHE A 212 -2.72 -5.74 1.00
N THR A 213 -3.59 -6.50 1.67
CA THR A 213 -3.91 -7.88 1.28
C THR A 213 -4.69 -7.94 -0.05
N GLN A 214 -5.65 -7.01 -0.25
CA GLN A 214 -6.46 -6.99 -1.47
C GLN A 214 -5.63 -6.65 -2.72
N GLY A 215 -4.49 -5.97 -2.59
CA GLY A 215 -3.57 -5.71 -3.69
C GLY A 215 -2.46 -6.74 -3.85
N GLY A 216 -2.35 -7.71 -2.95
CA GLY A 216 -1.29 -8.72 -2.90
C GLY A 216 -0.62 -8.77 -1.54
N GLY A 217 0.20 -7.79 -1.22
CA GLY A 217 0.83 -7.63 0.10
C GLY A 217 2.09 -8.44 0.29
N PHE A 218 3.23 -7.75 0.37
CA PHE A 218 4.54 -8.37 0.56
C PHE A 218 5.18 -7.92 1.88
N GLY A 219 5.93 -8.81 2.50
CA GLY A 219 6.72 -8.53 3.70
C GLY A 219 8.03 -9.29 3.69
N SER A 220 8.85 -9.08 4.68
CA SER A 220 10.26 -9.54 4.72
C SER A 220 10.45 -11.02 4.34
N TYR A 221 9.47 -11.88 4.61
CA TYR A 221 9.58 -13.33 4.38
C TYR A 221 8.60 -13.87 3.33
N SER A 222 8.23 -13.04 2.33
CA SER A 222 7.29 -13.47 1.29
C SER A 222 7.81 -14.64 0.45
N LYS A 223 9.12 -14.76 0.26
CA LYS A 223 9.69 -15.94 -0.43
C LYS A 223 9.53 -17.24 0.38
N ARG A 224 9.42 -17.16 1.71
CA ARG A 224 9.19 -18.32 2.57
C ARG A 224 7.69 -18.67 2.66
N PHE A 225 6.85 -17.66 2.87
CA PHE A 225 5.46 -17.87 3.26
C PHE A 225 4.45 -17.43 2.19
N GLY A 226 4.90 -16.79 1.11
CA GLY A 226 4.05 -16.21 0.08
C GLY A 226 3.65 -14.75 0.37
N SER A 227 2.70 -14.24 -0.42
CA SER A 227 2.09 -12.92 -0.24
C SER A 227 1.00 -12.94 0.85
N GLY A 228 0.56 -11.77 1.30
CA GLY A 228 -0.63 -11.66 2.14
C GLY A 228 -1.87 -12.25 1.47
N ALA A 229 -2.06 -11.98 0.17
CA ALA A 229 -3.16 -12.50 -0.63
C ALA A 229 -3.12 -14.03 -0.79
N GLY A 230 -1.94 -14.61 -1.00
CA GLY A 230 -1.75 -16.06 -1.09
C GLY A 230 -2.11 -16.80 0.20
N ASN A 231 -2.01 -16.13 1.35
CA ASN A 231 -2.32 -16.70 2.65
C ASN A 231 -3.77 -16.49 3.12
N VAL A 232 -4.62 -15.83 2.33
CA VAL A 232 -6.05 -15.69 2.67
C VAL A 232 -6.76 -17.02 2.46
N LEU A 233 -7.50 -17.46 3.48
CA LEU A 233 -8.35 -18.66 3.46
C LEU A 233 -9.82 -18.31 3.26
N GLN A 234 -10.29 -17.19 3.80
CA GLN A 234 -11.68 -16.74 3.76
C GLN A 234 -11.76 -15.24 4.01
N LEU A 235 -12.74 -14.58 3.42
CA LEU A 235 -13.05 -13.16 3.61
C LEU A 235 -14.53 -12.97 3.90
N ASP A 236 -14.84 -12.01 4.77
CA ASP A 236 -16.17 -11.44 4.89
C ASP A 236 -16.16 -10.04 4.26
N VAL A 237 -17.03 -9.82 3.30
CA VAL A 237 -17.08 -8.60 2.50
C VAL A 237 -18.50 -8.08 2.36
N VAL A 238 -18.68 -6.77 2.52
CA VAL A 238 -19.95 -6.10 2.17
C VAL A 238 -19.84 -5.60 0.72
N THR A 239 -20.66 -6.17 -0.15
CA THR A 239 -20.68 -5.86 -1.59
C THR A 239 -21.58 -4.65 -1.92
N ALA A 240 -21.59 -4.20 -3.18
CA ALA A 240 -22.29 -2.99 -3.61
C ALA A 240 -23.82 -3.02 -3.39
N ASP A 241 -24.40 -4.20 -3.30
CA ASP A 241 -25.81 -4.41 -2.94
C ASP A 241 -26.09 -4.27 -1.43
N GLY A 242 -25.07 -3.99 -0.62
CA GLY A 242 -25.17 -3.86 0.83
C GLY A 242 -25.26 -5.19 1.59
N GLN A 243 -25.03 -6.33 0.91
CA GLN A 243 -25.08 -7.64 1.55
C GLN A 243 -23.70 -8.05 2.08
N LEU A 244 -23.68 -8.61 3.29
CA LEU A 244 -22.52 -9.28 3.84
C LEU A 244 -22.39 -10.68 3.22
N ARG A 245 -21.23 -10.97 2.65
CA ARG A 245 -20.91 -12.25 2.02
C ARG A 245 -19.66 -12.84 2.66
N THR A 246 -19.70 -14.12 2.97
CA THR A 246 -18.50 -14.92 3.25
C THR A 246 -18.04 -15.55 1.95
N VAL A 247 -16.80 -15.31 1.55
CA VAL A 247 -16.22 -15.80 0.28
C VAL A 247 -14.91 -16.54 0.52
N ASN A 248 -14.73 -17.65 -0.17
CA ASN A 248 -13.55 -18.51 -0.10
C ASN A 248 -13.50 -19.39 -1.36
N ALA A 249 -12.60 -20.37 -1.42
CA ALA A 249 -12.46 -21.28 -2.56
C ALA A 249 -13.72 -22.12 -2.87
N TYR A 250 -14.66 -22.24 -1.91
CA TYR A 250 -15.87 -23.05 -1.99
C TYR A 250 -17.16 -22.22 -2.05
N ARG A 251 -17.08 -20.93 -1.71
CA ARG A 251 -18.21 -19.98 -1.70
C ARG A 251 -17.83 -18.71 -2.45
N ASP A 252 -18.50 -18.42 -3.56
CA ASP A 252 -18.20 -17.32 -4.49
C ASP A 252 -16.70 -17.21 -4.83
N PRO A 253 -16.11 -18.29 -5.43
CA PRO A 253 -14.68 -18.39 -5.67
C PRO A 253 -14.15 -17.29 -6.60
N ASP A 254 -14.99 -16.75 -7.47
CA ASP A 254 -14.60 -15.64 -8.34
C ASP A 254 -14.38 -14.34 -7.55
N LEU A 255 -15.32 -13.97 -6.66
CA LEU A 255 -15.15 -12.79 -5.82
C LEU A 255 -13.99 -12.97 -4.82
N TYR A 256 -13.85 -14.18 -4.26
CA TYR A 256 -12.71 -14.54 -3.43
C TYR A 256 -11.38 -14.35 -4.17
N TRP A 257 -11.28 -14.84 -5.41
CA TRP A 257 -10.09 -14.67 -6.25
C TRP A 257 -9.82 -13.18 -6.51
N ALA A 258 -10.84 -12.41 -6.89
CA ALA A 258 -10.71 -10.98 -7.18
C ALA A 258 -10.23 -10.17 -5.96
N LEU A 259 -10.65 -10.53 -4.74
CA LEU A 259 -10.22 -9.88 -3.50
C LEU A 259 -8.78 -10.26 -3.07
N LYS A 260 -8.15 -11.23 -3.74
CA LYS A 260 -6.78 -11.70 -3.51
C LYS A 260 -5.82 -11.15 -4.57
N GLY A 261 -5.67 -9.83 -4.66
CA GLY A 261 -4.74 -9.17 -5.58
C GLY A 261 -5.39 -8.20 -6.57
N GLY A 262 -6.73 -8.17 -6.68
CA GLY A 262 -7.43 -7.29 -7.62
C GLY A 262 -7.53 -5.82 -7.18
N GLY A 263 -6.90 -5.44 -6.07
CA GLY A 263 -6.79 -4.05 -5.60
C GLY A 263 -7.84 -3.66 -4.57
N GLY A 264 -7.41 -2.92 -3.53
CA GLY A 264 -8.27 -2.43 -2.46
C GLY A 264 -9.27 -1.39 -2.91
N GLY A 265 -10.47 -1.37 -2.27
CA GLY A 265 -11.51 -0.39 -2.53
C GLY A 265 -12.25 -0.59 -3.87
N THR A 266 -12.20 -1.80 -4.45
CA THR A 266 -12.71 -2.08 -5.81
C THR A 266 -13.95 -2.98 -5.82
N PHE A 267 -13.98 -4.05 -5.03
CA PHE A 267 -15.04 -5.08 -5.12
C PHE A 267 -16.02 -5.06 -3.94
N GLY A 268 -15.71 -4.32 -2.89
CA GLY A 268 -16.50 -4.25 -1.67
C GLY A 268 -15.67 -3.79 -0.48
N VAL A 269 -16.29 -3.77 0.70
CA VAL A 269 -15.64 -3.48 1.97
C VAL A 269 -15.36 -4.77 2.70
N VAL A 270 -14.11 -5.22 2.72
CA VAL A 270 -13.70 -6.36 3.54
C VAL A 270 -13.78 -5.93 5.00
N VAL A 271 -14.55 -6.68 5.80
CA VAL A 271 -14.75 -6.43 7.24
C VAL A 271 -13.93 -7.38 8.10
N ARG A 272 -13.53 -8.54 7.53
CA ARG A 272 -12.73 -9.56 8.20
C ARG A 272 -12.03 -10.45 7.18
N GLN A 273 -10.84 -10.91 7.52
CA GLN A 273 -10.11 -11.94 6.78
C GLN A 273 -9.64 -13.04 7.72
N THR A 274 -9.54 -14.26 7.21
CA THR A 274 -8.93 -15.41 7.87
C THR A 274 -7.68 -15.79 7.10
N LEU A 275 -6.53 -15.74 7.76
CA LEU A 275 -5.22 -15.99 7.19
C LEU A 275 -4.69 -17.36 7.63
N LEU A 276 -4.00 -18.05 6.73
CA LEU A 276 -3.19 -19.20 7.09
C LEU A 276 -2.13 -18.76 8.10
N ALA A 277 -2.08 -19.44 9.23
CA ALA A 277 -1.06 -19.24 10.23
C ALA A 277 -0.02 -20.37 10.17
N HIS A 278 1.23 -19.98 10.11
CA HIS A 278 2.37 -20.88 10.03
C HIS A 278 2.97 -21.12 11.42
N PRO A 279 3.71 -22.22 11.64
CA PRO A 279 4.56 -22.34 12.80
C PRO A 279 5.51 -21.14 12.90
N MET A 280 5.73 -20.63 14.11
CA MET A 280 6.64 -19.50 14.31
C MET A 280 8.06 -19.92 13.94
N PRO A 281 8.79 -19.12 13.12
CA PRO A 281 10.21 -19.34 12.84
C PRO A 281 11.04 -19.33 14.12
N ARG A 282 12.22 -19.92 14.09
CA ARG A 282 13.12 -19.99 15.25
C ARG A 282 13.91 -18.69 15.43
N LEU A 283 14.51 -18.18 14.35
CA LEU A 283 15.37 -17.00 14.37
C LEU A 283 14.92 -15.94 13.38
N ASP A 284 14.96 -14.70 13.83
CA ASP A 284 14.87 -13.49 13.03
C ASP A 284 16.25 -12.86 12.92
N GLY A 285 16.72 -12.59 11.71
CA GLY A 285 18.03 -12.02 11.46
C GLY A 285 17.97 -10.74 10.64
N TRP A 286 18.96 -9.89 10.83
CA TRP A 286 19.09 -8.61 10.14
C TRP A 286 20.53 -8.25 9.84
N LEU A 287 20.82 -7.97 8.56
CA LEU A 287 22.05 -7.34 8.11
C LEU A 287 21.85 -5.82 8.05
N SER A 288 22.72 -5.08 8.70
CA SER A 288 22.79 -3.62 8.64
C SER A 288 24.20 -3.15 8.34
N GLY A 289 24.33 -1.97 7.74
CA GLY A 289 25.61 -1.36 7.40
C GLY A 289 25.57 -0.67 6.05
N SER A 290 26.72 -0.48 5.44
CA SER A 290 26.84 0.11 4.11
C SER A 290 28.11 -0.31 3.40
N ILE A 291 28.08 -0.27 2.08
CA ILE A 291 29.24 -0.37 1.20
C ILE A 291 29.28 0.91 0.37
N GLU A 292 30.36 1.66 0.47
CA GLU A 292 30.56 2.93 -0.22
C GLU A 292 31.71 2.79 -1.23
N ALA A 293 31.48 3.25 -2.47
CA ALA A 293 32.47 3.24 -3.54
C ALA A 293 33.09 4.64 -3.70
N ALA A 294 34.40 4.70 -4.06
CA ALA A 294 35.13 5.95 -4.17
C ALA A 294 34.70 6.78 -5.39
N ASP A 295 34.30 6.13 -6.49
CA ASP A 295 33.86 6.80 -7.73
C ASP A 295 32.68 6.08 -8.40
N ASP A 296 32.19 6.65 -9.51
CA ASP A 296 31.02 6.14 -10.22
C ASP A 296 31.27 4.78 -10.90
N ALA A 297 32.49 4.53 -11.42
CA ALA A 297 32.83 3.26 -12.07
C ALA A 297 32.89 2.12 -11.03
N LEU A 298 33.48 2.40 -9.88
CA LEU A 298 33.51 1.47 -8.74
C LEU A 298 32.10 1.25 -8.17
N PHE A 299 31.24 2.26 -8.23
CA PHE A 299 29.85 2.10 -7.80
C PHE A 299 29.05 1.20 -8.75
N GLU A 300 29.25 1.30 -10.06
CA GLU A 300 28.66 0.37 -11.03
C GLU A 300 29.18 -1.06 -10.82
N GLU A 301 30.50 -1.24 -10.57
CA GLU A 301 31.09 -2.53 -10.20
C GLU A 301 30.44 -3.10 -8.93
N LEU A 302 30.26 -2.28 -7.88
CA LEU A 302 29.62 -2.67 -6.64
C LEU A 302 28.17 -3.15 -6.88
N LEU A 303 27.38 -2.39 -7.65
CA LEU A 303 26.01 -2.74 -7.98
C LEU A 303 25.92 -4.06 -8.75
N GLN A 304 26.81 -4.26 -9.74
CA GLN A 304 26.83 -5.51 -10.48
C GLN A 304 27.15 -6.70 -9.56
N ARG A 305 28.20 -6.62 -8.74
CA ARG A 305 28.56 -7.67 -7.77
C ARG A 305 27.45 -7.96 -6.77
N TYR A 306 26.75 -6.92 -6.30
CA TYR A 306 25.61 -7.10 -5.41
C TYR A 306 24.43 -7.81 -6.11
N LEU A 307 24.11 -7.45 -7.34
CA LEU A 307 23.03 -8.10 -8.10
C LEU A 307 23.40 -9.54 -8.46
N GLU A 308 24.67 -9.85 -8.71
CA GLU A 308 25.18 -11.22 -8.86
C GLU A 308 24.98 -12.03 -7.58
N LEU A 309 25.31 -11.45 -6.40
CA LEU A 309 25.05 -12.10 -5.11
C LEU A 309 23.54 -12.33 -4.90
N VAL A 310 22.69 -11.39 -5.29
CA VAL A 310 21.23 -11.55 -5.22
C VAL A 310 20.80 -12.77 -6.03
N ARG A 311 21.25 -12.88 -7.29
CA ARG A 311 20.96 -14.01 -8.17
C ARG A 311 21.40 -15.34 -7.56
N ASP A 312 22.65 -15.40 -7.10
CA ASP A 312 23.34 -16.64 -6.78
C ASP A 312 22.99 -17.15 -5.37
N ALA A 313 22.63 -16.24 -4.44
CA ALA A 313 22.54 -16.58 -3.02
C ALA A 313 21.32 -16.01 -2.26
N LEU A 314 20.65 -14.96 -2.75
CA LEU A 314 19.62 -14.30 -1.96
C LEU A 314 18.19 -14.52 -2.50
N VAL A 315 18.03 -15.05 -3.73
CA VAL A 315 16.72 -15.39 -4.30
C VAL A 315 16.28 -16.76 -3.80
N ASN A 316 15.94 -16.84 -2.50
CA ASN A 316 15.47 -18.07 -1.85
C ASN A 316 14.64 -17.75 -0.58
N PRO A 317 14.02 -18.76 0.07
CA PRO A 317 13.13 -18.56 1.21
C PRO A 317 13.75 -17.96 2.48
N SER A 318 15.07 -17.94 2.60
CA SER A 318 15.74 -17.44 3.80
C SER A 318 15.99 -15.92 3.79
N TRP A 319 15.84 -15.23 2.66
CA TRP A 319 16.21 -13.83 2.49
C TRP A 319 15.03 -12.94 2.10
N GLY A 320 15.06 -11.70 2.58
CA GLY A 320 14.13 -10.66 2.21
C GLY A 320 14.65 -9.25 2.48
N GLU A 321 13.84 -8.24 2.16
CA GLU A 321 14.26 -6.84 2.13
C GLU A 321 15.44 -6.63 1.17
N GLY A 322 16.27 -5.60 1.34
CA GLY A 322 17.36 -5.38 0.39
C GLY A 322 18.21 -4.17 0.70
N VAL A 323 18.35 -3.29 -0.28
CA VAL A 323 19.26 -2.14 -0.19
C VAL A 323 18.57 -0.84 -0.52
N VAL A 324 19.07 0.23 0.08
CA VAL A 324 18.69 1.62 -0.20
C VAL A 324 19.89 2.35 -0.80
N ILE A 325 19.62 3.19 -1.80
CA ILE A 325 20.57 4.16 -2.34
C ILE A 325 19.92 5.55 -2.25
N GLU A 326 20.51 6.43 -1.45
CA GLU A 326 20.09 7.82 -1.37
C GLU A 326 20.52 8.60 -2.62
N PRO A 327 19.76 9.60 -3.05
CA PRO A 327 20.05 10.34 -4.27
C PRO A 327 21.46 10.92 -4.30
N GLY A 328 22.20 10.65 -5.39
CA GLY A 328 23.54 11.16 -5.63
C GLY A 328 24.65 10.51 -4.77
N GLN A 329 24.31 9.50 -3.96
CA GLN A 329 25.31 8.79 -3.15
C GLN A 329 25.80 7.51 -3.83
N ARG A 330 27.09 7.29 -3.79
CA ARG A 330 27.75 6.04 -4.24
C ARG A 330 27.81 5.03 -3.10
N ARG A 331 26.70 4.79 -2.44
CA ARG A 331 26.60 3.97 -1.22
C ARG A 331 25.37 3.06 -1.26
N LEU A 332 25.60 1.76 -1.14
CA LEU A 332 24.59 0.78 -0.80
C LEU A 332 24.38 0.77 0.71
N GLN A 333 23.25 1.22 1.17
CA GLN A 333 22.84 1.02 2.55
C GLN A 333 22.18 -0.35 2.67
N LEU A 334 22.77 -1.22 3.48
CA LEU A 334 22.32 -2.59 3.68
C LEU A 334 21.18 -2.63 4.70
N GLY A 335 20.10 -3.32 4.35
CA GLY A 335 18.93 -3.48 5.18
C GLY A 335 18.21 -4.81 4.87
N THR A 336 18.97 -5.93 4.90
CA THR A 336 18.49 -7.24 4.45
C THR A 336 18.06 -8.09 5.64
N ALA A 337 16.82 -8.62 5.59
CA ALA A 337 16.32 -9.57 6.58
C ALA A 337 16.68 -11.01 6.20
N PHE A 338 16.91 -11.85 7.21
CA PHE A 338 17.10 -13.29 6.99
C PHE A 338 16.41 -14.13 8.07
N LEU A 339 16.07 -15.36 7.73
CA LEU A 339 15.22 -16.22 8.53
C LEU A 339 15.89 -17.57 8.79
N ASP A 340 15.84 -18.01 10.05
CA ASP A 340 16.31 -19.31 10.51
C ASP A 340 17.80 -19.62 10.24
N LEU A 341 18.59 -18.59 9.97
CA LEU A 341 20.06 -18.62 9.93
C LEU A 341 20.61 -17.94 11.19
N ASP A 342 21.71 -18.41 11.72
CA ASP A 342 22.48 -17.63 12.68
C ASP A 342 23.33 -16.55 11.97
N ALA A 343 23.93 -15.65 12.74
CA ALA A 343 24.67 -14.52 12.19
C ALA A 343 25.90 -14.96 11.39
N GLU A 344 26.58 -16.02 11.82
CA GLU A 344 27.80 -16.55 11.18
C GLU A 344 27.45 -17.21 9.83
N ALA A 345 26.43 -18.05 9.79
CA ALA A 345 25.95 -18.65 8.55
C ALA A 345 25.46 -17.61 7.55
N ALA A 346 24.75 -16.57 8.02
CA ALA A 346 24.31 -15.47 7.18
C ALA A 346 25.49 -14.66 6.64
N GLU A 347 26.50 -14.36 7.46
CA GLU A 347 27.70 -13.64 7.03
C GLU A 347 28.50 -14.46 6.00
N ALA A 348 28.63 -15.77 6.18
CA ALA A 348 29.33 -16.64 5.24
C ALA A 348 28.75 -16.57 3.81
N ILE A 349 27.42 -16.42 3.67
CA ILE A 349 26.75 -16.25 2.38
C ILE A 349 27.14 -14.93 1.69
N TRP A 350 27.45 -13.89 2.46
CA TRP A 350 27.84 -12.57 1.95
C TRP A 350 29.34 -12.41 1.72
N GLN A 351 30.19 -13.31 2.24
CA GLN A 351 31.66 -13.23 2.09
C GLN A 351 32.13 -13.12 0.63
N PRO A 352 31.53 -13.80 -0.37
CA PRO A 352 31.92 -13.63 -1.77
C PRO A 352 31.82 -12.17 -2.28
N LEU A 353 30.93 -11.37 -1.72
CA LEU A 353 30.85 -9.93 -1.99
C LEU A 353 31.78 -9.14 -1.06
N LEU A 354 31.71 -9.37 0.24
CA LEU A 354 32.32 -8.51 1.24
C LEU A 354 33.85 -8.60 1.26
N GLU A 355 34.42 -9.81 1.16
CA GLU A 355 35.83 -10.03 1.30
C GLU A 355 36.69 -9.41 0.17
N PRO A 356 36.34 -9.55 -1.12
CA PRO A 356 37.05 -8.86 -2.19
C PRO A 356 37.02 -7.32 -2.06
N LEU A 357 35.91 -6.75 -1.59
CA LEU A 357 35.79 -5.31 -1.41
C LEU A 357 36.59 -4.81 -0.20
N ARG A 358 36.61 -5.57 0.90
CA ARG A 358 37.43 -5.25 2.09
C ARG A 358 38.94 -5.23 1.80
N ARG A 359 39.41 -6.01 0.81
CA ARG A 359 40.84 -6.01 0.36
C ARG A 359 41.21 -4.77 -0.46
N ARG A 360 40.22 -3.94 -0.82
CA ARG A 360 40.39 -2.72 -1.62
C ARG A 360 39.95 -1.49 -0.81
N PRO A 361 40.58 -1.15 0.32
CA PRO A 361 40.08 -0.11 1.24
C PRO A 361 40.17 1.31 0.67
N ASN A 362 40.94 1.55 -0.37
CA ASN A 362 40.99 2.82 -1.08
C ASN A 362 39.81 2.98 -2.06
N ASP A 363 39.26 1.87 -2.55
CA ASP A 363 38.17 1.83 -3.51
C ASP A 363 36.79 1.70 -2.81
N PHE A 364 36.75 0.92 -1.71
CA PHE A 364 35.52 0.60 -1.01
C PHE A 364 35.65 0.71 0.50
N ARG A 365 34.64 1.35 1.12
CA ARG A 365 34.48 1.33 2.57
C ARG A 365 33.32 0.42 2.94
N VAL A 366 33.62 -0.70 3.60
CA VAL A 366 32.65 -1.76 3.91
C VAL A 366 32.36 -1.79 5.40
N THR A 367 31.09 -1.60 5.76
CA THR A 367 30.55 -1.90 7.08
C THR A 367 29.39 -2.87 6.93
N ALA A 368 29.46 -4.01 7.60
CA ALA A 368 28.40 -5.01 7.58
C ALA A 368 28.31 -5.64 8.97
N ARG A 369 27.09 -5.70 9.50
CA ARG A 369 26.82 -6.26 10.82
C ARG A 369 25.62 -7.19 10.71
N PHE A 370 25.86 -8.46 10.98
CA PHE A 370 24.84 -9.51 11.04
C PHE A 370 24.40 -9.71 12.49
N ARG A 371 23.09 -9.75 12.72
CA ARG A 371 22.50 -9.98 14.03
C ARG A 371 21.35 -10.95 13.92
N THR A 372 21.16 -11.77 14.95
CA THR A 372 20.03 -12.68 15.10
C THR A 372 19.42 -12.53 16.49
N GLN A 373 18.15 -12.84 16.55
CA GLN A 373 17.39 -12.93 17.80
C GLN A 373 16.35 -14.05 17.70
N PRO A 374 15.85 -14.59 18.82
CA PRO A 374 14.66 -15.43 18.80
C PRO A 374 13.51 -14.70 18.10
N PHE A 375 12.80 -15.39 17.19
CA PHE A 375 11.75 -14.74 16.38
C PHE A 375 10.64 -14.11 17.21
N GLU A 376 10.32 -14.65 18.38
CA GLU A 376 9.35 -14.11 19.33
C GLU A 376 9.63 -12.66 19.75
N ARG A 377 10.88 -12.21 19.65
CA ARG A 377 11.29 -10.83 19.99
C ARG A 377 11.16 -9.84 18.83
N LYS A 378 10.90 -10.32 17.61
CA LYS A 378 10.87 -9.47 16.42
C LYS A 378 9.93 -8.26 16.57
N TRP A 379 8.78 -8.46 17.18
CA TRP A 379 7.75 -7.43 17.33
C TRP A 379 7.75 -6.77 18.72
N GLN A 380 8.87 -6.83 19.41
CA GLN A 380 9.07 -6.13 20.68
C GLN A 380 9.96 -4.90 20.43
N PRO A 381 9.70 -3.78 21.14
CA PRO A 381 10.53 -2.60 20.99
C PRO A 381 11.98 -2.87 21.40
N SER A 382 12.90 -2.83 20.43
CA SER A 382 14.33 -3.11 20.65
C SER A 382 15.17 -1.85 20.78
N GLY A 383 14.63 -0.68 20.42
CA GLY A 383 15.38 0.56 20.34
C GLY A 383 16.22 0.73 19.09
N GLU A 384 16.38 -0.29 18.25
CA GLU A 384 17.15 -0.23 16.98
C GLU A 384 16.25 -0.04 15.76
N SER A 385 15.25 -0.89 15.62
CA SER A 385 14.33 -0.89 14.46
C SER A 385 12.89 -0.60 14.88
N VAL A 386 12.53 -1.01 16.08
CA VAL A 386 11.19 -0.84 16.64
C VAL A 386 11.31 -0.01 17.93
N PHE A 387 10.53 1.08 18.00
CA PHE A 387 10.62 2.06 19.07
C PHE A 387 9.28 2.25 19.75
N TRP A 388 9.29 2.43 21.08
CA TRP A 388 8.16 2.98 21.79
C TRP A 388 7.91 4.42 21.34
N ASP A 389 6.67 4.71 21.00
CA ASP A 389 6.28 6.09 20.73
C ASP A 389 5.98 6.80 22.05
N ARG A 390 6.90 7.64 22.49
CA ARG A 390 6.77 8.45 23.71
C ARG A 390 6.36 9.90 23.43
N ARG A 391 6.02 10.21 22.16
CA ARG A 391 5.61 11.56 21.77
C ARG A 391 4.23 11.87 22.34
N PRO A 392 3.95 13.17 22.65
CA PRO A 392 2.63 13.58 23.10
C PRO A 392 1.52 13.14 22.15
N GLY A 393 0.46 12.54 22.70
CA GLY A 393 -0.69 12.03 21.95
C GLY A 393 -0.51 10.64 21.35
N ALA A 394 0.61 9.96 21.59
CA ALA A 394 0.76 8.55 21.24
C ALA A 394 -0.06 7.69 22.21
N PRO A 395 -0.81 6.68 21.70
CA PRO A 395 -1.49 5.72 22.57
C PRO A 395 -0.48 4.91 23.39
N ALA A 396 -0.83 4.59 24.62
CA ALA A 396 0.01 3.76 25.48
C ALA A 396 0.23 2.37 24.84
N GLY A 397 1.46 1.86 24.97
CA GLY A 397 1.82 0.54 24.43
C GLY A 397 2.00 0.47 22.91
N GLN A 398 1.93 1.57 22.22
CA GLN A 398 2.19 1.62 20.78
C GLN A 398 3.68 1.81 20.50
N PHE A 399 4.15 1.13 19.46
CA PHE A 399 5.49 1.30 18.93
C PHE A 399 5.44 1.29 17.40
N TRP A 400 6.48 1.75 16.76
CA TRP A 400 6.53 1.92 15.32
C TRP A 400 7.88 1.48 14.76
N TRP A 401 7.86 1.05 13.51
CA TRP A 401 9.05 0.71 12.76
C TRP A 401 9.76 1.98 12.26
N LYS A 402 11.07 2.05 12.42
CA LYS A 402 11.87 3.24 12.06
C LYS A 402 11.66 3.67 10.60
N GLY A 403 11.54 2.73 9.67
CA GLY A 403 11.28 3.01 8.25
C GLY A 403 9.98 3.77 7.98
N ASN A 404 8.92 3.54 8.77
CA ASN A 404 7.66 4.28 8.63
C ASN A 404 7.79 5.78 8.85
N GLN A 405 8.82 6.25 9.54
CA GLN A 405 8.96 7.67 9.87
C GLN A 405 9.16 8.53 8.62
N ASN A 406 9.84 8.00 7.61
CA ASN A 406 10.14 8.74 6.38
C ASN A 406 8.91 8.96 5.49
N GLU A 407 7.86 8.17 5.67
CA GLU A 407 6.61 8.27 4.91
C GLU A 407 5.54 9.11 5.61
N VAL A 408 5.72 9.37 6.91
CA VAL A 408 4.75 10.12 7.71
C VAL A 408 4.80 11.60 7.35
N GLY A 409 3.66 12.12 6.88
CA GLY A 409 3.55 13.51 6.43
C GLY A 409 4.30 13.78 5.13
N ALA A 410 4.63 12.74 4.35
CA ALA A 410 5.25 12.88 3.05
C ALA A 410 4.26 13.47 2.04
N PHE A 411 4.72 14.48 1.30
CA PHE A 411 4.13 14.90 0.04
C PHE A 411 5.04 14.42 -1.09
N TRP A 412 4.52 13.52 -1.90
CA TRP A 412 5.29 12.87 -2.97
C TRP A 412 5.44 13.79 -4.17
N GLY A 413 6.65 14.00 -4.63
CA GLY A 413 6.91 14.57 -5.94
C GLY A 413 6.68 13.52 -7.03
N GLY A 414 7.27 12.33 -6.85
CA GLY A 414 7.07 11.16 -7.70
C GLY A 414 7.29 9.87 -6.91
N TYR A 415 6.60 8.80 -7.34
CA TYR A 415 6.70 7.46 -6.77
C TYR A 415 6.41 6.45 -7.87
N GLN A 416 7.38 5.58 -8.18
CA GLN A 416 7.23 4.54 -9.19
C GLN A 416 7.85 3.24 -8.70
N GLY A 417 7.19 2.12 -9.01
CA GLY A 417 7.66 0.79 -8.66
C GLY A 417 7.68 -0.16 -9.85
N ARG A 418 8.69 -1.05 -9.90
CA ARG A 418 8.86 -2.03 -10.97
C ARG A 418 9.41 -3.34 -10.49
N GLY A 419 8.83 -4.44 -10.95
CA GLY A 419 9.35 -5.79 -10.76
C GLY A 419 10.66 -5.99 -11.54
N ILE A 420 11.59 -6.69 -10.94
CA ILE A 420 12.87 -7.07 -11.54
C ILE A 420 12.81 -8.56 -11.88
N PRO A 421 12.62 -8.94 -13.16
CA PRO A 421 12.61 -10.34 -13.56
C PRO A 421 13.93 -11.03 -13.21
N LEU A 422 13.87 -12.31 -12.83
CA LEU A 422 15.08 -13.08 -12.51
C LEU A 422 16.07 -13.11 -13.68
N GLU A 423 15.58 -13.16 -14.91
CA GLU A 423 16.40 -13.12 -16.12
C GLU A 423 17.23 -11.82 -16.28
N ALA A 424 16.79 -10.70 -15.69
CA ALA A 424 17.57 -9.45 -15.71
C ALA A 424 18.84 -9.52 -14.84
N LEU A 425 18.93 -10.54 -13.97
CA LEU A 425 20.10 -10.83 -13.14
C LEU A 425 21.07 -11.83 -13.80
N GLU A 426 20.75 -12.41 -14.96
CA GLU A 426 21.61 -13.34 -15.67
C GLU A 426 22.93 -12.67 -16.09
N ALA A 427 24.00 -13.47 -16.25
CA ALA A 427 25.37 -13.00 -16.50
C ALA A 427 25.48 -12.03 -17.70
N GLY A 428 24.66 -12.22 -18.75
CA GLY A 428 24.65 -11.35 -19.92
C GLY A 428 23.91 -10.02 -19.75
N ARG A 429 23.09 -9.85 -18.69
CA ARG A 429 22.16 -8.71 -18.49
C ARG A 429 22.40 -7.94 -17.19
N VAL A 430 23.00 -8.57 -16.20
CA VAL A 430 23.18 -7.97 -14.85
C VAL A 430 23.94 -6.64 -14.89
N ALA A 431 24.93 -6.50 -15.79
CA ALA A 431 25.69 -5.28 -15.95
C ALA A 431 24.84 -4.11 -16.50
N GLU A 432 23.86 -4.40 -17.37
CA GLU A 432 22.91 -3.40 -17.87
C GLU A 432 22.01 -2.91 -16.73
N LEU A 433 21.47 -3.82 -15.92
CA LEU A 433 20.67 -3.48 -14.76
C LEU A 433 21.47 -2.68 -13.71
N ALA A 434 22.74 -3.04 -13.47
CA ALA A 434 23.63 -2.31 -12.57
C ALA A 434 23.83 -0.86 -13.02
N ARG A 435 24.10 -0.63 -14.31
CA ARG A 435 24.18 0.72 -14.90
C ARG A 435 22.85 1.48 -14.79
N ALA A 436 21.72 0.80 -15.00
CA ALA A 436 20.39 1.40 -14.86
C ALA A 436 20.14 1.85 -13.41
N PHE A 437 20.51 1.03 -12.41
CA PHE A 437 20.40 1.40 -10.99
C PHE A 437 21.33 2.57 -10.63
N ALA A 438 22.59 2.56 -11.11
CA ALA A 438 23.52 3.65 -10.90
C ALA A 438 22.98 4.96 -11.50
N ALA A 439 22.47 4.93 -12.72
CA ALA A 439 21.90 6.09 -13.38
C ALA A 439 20.66 6.62 -12.63
N ALA A 440 19.75 5.73 -12.22
CA ALA A 440 18.52 6.08 -11.51
C ALA A 440 18.81 6.72 -10.15
N SER A 441 19.75 6.17 -9.39
CA SER A 441 20.10 6.65 -8.05
C SER A 441 20.84 8.00 -8.02
N ARG A 442 21.29 8.52 -9.17
CA ARG A 442 21.85 9.88 -9.23
C ARG A 442 20.84 10.94 -8.87
N GLN A 443 19.57 10.75 -9.20
CA GLN A 443 18.52 11.76 -9.02
C GLN A 443 17.40 11.33 -8.09
N SER A 444 17.17 10.04 -7.90
CA SER A 444 16.03 9.52 -7.13
C SER A 444 16.49 8.58 -6.02
N PHE A 445 15.76 8.59 -4.91
CA PHE A 445 15.83 7.51 -3.92
C PHE A 445 15.52 6.20 -4.61
N LEU A 446 16.37 5.18 -4.39
CA LEU A 446 16.20 3.84 -4.91
C LEU A 446 16.14 2.83 -3.75
N LEU A 447 15.06 2.06 -3.69
CA LEU A 447 14.89 0.94 -2.78
C LEU A 447 14.72 -0.34 -3.60
N PHE A 448 15.62 -1.28 -3.50
CA PHE A 448 15.50 -2.60 -4.12
C PHE A 448 15.22 -3.66 -3.05
N GLN A 449 14.12 -4.40 -3.19
CA GLN A 449 13.64 -5.39 -2.21
C GLN A 449 13.41 -6.75 -2.87
N THR A 450 14.12 -7.78 -2.43
CA THR A 450 13.99 -9.14 -2.96
C THR A 450 12.69 -9.83 -2.56
N ASN A 451 12.12 -9.48 -1.41
CA ASN A 451 10.88 -10.06 -0.88
C ASN A 451 9.61 -9.65 -1.65
N LYS A 452 9.67 -8.65 -2.52
CA LYS A 452 8.54 -8.22 -3.36
C LYS A 452 8.51 -8.87 -4.75
N GLY A 453 9.34 -9.90 -4.95
CA GLY A 453 9.28 -10.84 -6.07
C GLY A 453 9.27 -12.27 -5.53
N LEU A 454 8.56 -13.17 -6.18
CA LEU A 454 8.34 -14.54 -5.69
C LEU A 454 9.19 -15.59 -6.43
N ALA A 455 10.09 -15.20 -7.35
CA ALA A 455 11.10 -16.11 -7.87
C ALA A 455 11.92 -16.69 -6.71
N GLY A 456 12.19 -17.99 -6.74
CA GLY A 456 12.91 -18.70 -5.68
C GLY A 456 12.12 -18.87 -4.36
N MET A 457 10.80 -18.69 -4.38
CA MET A 457 9.96 -18.93 -3.21
C MET A 457 9.88 -20.41 -2.84
N ASP A 458 9.45 -20.69 -1.60
CA ASP A 458 9.18 -22.04 -1.13
C ASP A 458 8.08 -22.71 -2.00
N PRO A 459 8.36 -23.88 -2.60
CA PRO A 459 7.40 -24.55 -3.49
C PRO A 459 6.06 -24.87 -2.84
N SER A 460 5.99 -25.08 -1.52
CA SER A 460 4.75 -25.38 -0.81
C SER A 460 3.72 -24.23 -0.84
N GLY A 461 4.17 -23.00 -1.14
CA GLY A 461 3.32 -21.81 -1.29
C GLY A 461 2.88 -21.52 -2.72
N LEU A 462 3.53 -22.09 -3.72
CA LEU A 462 3.44 -21.66 -5.11
C LEU A 462 2.01 -21.75 -5.69
N GLU A 463 1.28 -22.81 -5.38
CA GLU A 463 -0.10 -22.97 -5.85
C GLU A 463 -1.05 -21.92 -5.26
N ARG A 464 -0.83 -21.51 -4.00
CA ARG A 464 -1.62 -20.44 -3.38
C ARG A 464 -1.36 -19.09 -4.05
N GLU A 465 -0.12 -18.84 -4.49
CA GLU A 465 0.25 -17.61 -5.20
C GLU A 465 -0.31 -17.59 -6.62
N ARG A 466 -0.26 -18.70 -7.35
CA ARG A 466 -0.91 -18.86 -8.67
C ARG A 466 -2.42 -18.65 -8.61
N ALA A 467 -3.04 -18.95 -7.47
CA ALA A 467 -4.47 -18.77 -7.21
C ALA A 467 -4.81 -17.34 -6.72
N THR A 468 -3.96 -16.33 -6.98
CA THR A 468 -4.23 -14.91 -6.71
C THR A 468 -4.55 -14.15 -8.00
N ALA A 469 -5.13 -12.96 -7.84
CA ALA A 469 -5.42 -12.06 -8.97
C ALA A 469 -4.28 -11.08 -9.27
N MET A 470 -3.15 -11.18 -8.56
CA MET A 470 -1.96 -10.38 -8.85
C MET A 470 -1.45 -10.62 -10.27
N ASN A 471 -0.67 -9.69 -10.80
CA ASN A 471 0.03 -9.90 -12.06
C ASN A 471 0.95 -11.12 -11.93
N PRO A 472 0.80 -12.16 -12.78
CA PRO A 472 1.59 -13.39 -12.67
C PRO A 472 3.10 -13.19 -12.88
N ALA A 473 3.53 -12.06 -13.45
CA ALA A 473 4.95 -11.70 -13.56
C ALA A 473 5.67 -11.72 -12.20
N VAL A 474 4.96 -11.48 -11.09
CA VAL A 474 5.53 -11.51 -9.73
C VAL A 474 6.18 -12.85 -9.39
N LEU A 475 5.69 -13.96 -9.96
CA LEU A 475 6.24 -15.30 -9.73
C LEU A 475 7.65 -15.48 -10.31
N ASN A 476 7.98 -14.69 -11.34
CA ASN A 476 9.27 -14.71 -12.01
C ASN A 476 10.18 -13.54 -11.61
N ASN A 477 9.69 -12.59 -10.82
CA ASN A 477 10.49 -11.47 -10.36
C ASN A 477 11.39 -11.88 -9.20
N ALA A 478 12.69 -11.58 -9.31
CA ALA A 478 13.67 -11.72 -8.23
C ALA A 478 13.43 -10.74 -7.09
N GLY A 479 12.87 -9.57 -7.41
CA GLY A 479 12.58 -8.51 -6.47
C GLY A 479 11.78 -7.39 -7.11
N PHE A 480 11.74 -6.25 -6.43
CA PHE A 480 11.02 -5.05 -6.84
C PHE A 480 11.85 -3.82 -6.52
N VAL A 481 11.93 -2.89 -7.44
CA VAL A 481 12.58 -1.60 -7.23
C VAL A 481 11.53 -0.50 -7.10
N THR A 482 11.74 0.36 -6.12
CA THR A 482 10.95 1.60 -5.93
C THR A 482 11.85 2.80 -6.11
N LEU A 483 11.44 3.74 -6.93
CA LEU A 483 12.03 5.06 -7.06
C LEU A 483 11.08 6.11 -6.52
N ALA A 484 11.60 7.05 -5.73
CA ALA A 484 10.77 8.09 -5.14
C ALA A 484 11.54 9.39 -4.91
N ARG A 485 10.77 10.50 -4.89
CA ARG A 485 11.18 11.80 -4.34
C ARG A 485 10.01 12.39 -3.58
N TRP A 486 10.28 13.00 -2.43
CA TRP A 486 9.25 13.59 -1.57
C TRP A 486 9.82 14.70 -0.69
N VAL A 487 8.89 15.50 -0.17
CA VAL A 487 9.18 16.47 0.89
C VAL A 487 8.35 16.10 2.11
N GLN A 488 8.94 16.11 3.30
CA GLN A 488 8.22 15.79 4.53
C GLN A 488 7.48 16.99 5.11
N TYR A 489 6.34 16.71 5.76
CA TYR A 489 5.56 17.67 6.54
C TYR A 489 5.07 18.87 5.72
N ARG A 490 4.65 18.57 4.47
CA ARG A 490 3.91 19.50 3.63
C ARG A 490 2.43 19.15 3.62
N TYR A 491 1.58 20.17 3.77
CA TYR A 491 0.14 20.00 3.94
C TYR A 491 -0.59 20.90 2.94
N PRO A 492 -1.08 20.38 1.82
CA PRO A 492 -1.78 21.14 0.81
C PRO A 492 -2.97 21.92 1.39
N GLY A 493 -3.09 23.20 1.04
CA GLY A 493 -4.15 24.09 1.50
C GLY A 493 -3.97 24.63 2.93
N ILE A 494 -2.81 24.41 3.56
CA ILE A 494 -2.49 24.95 4.89
C ILE A 494 -1.43 26.04 4.73
N PRO A 495 -1.79 27.33 4.93
CA PRO A 495 -0.86 28.45 4.74
C PRO A 495 0.47 28.26 5.50
N GLY A 496 1.60 28.49 4.82
CA GLY A 496 2.96 28.33 5.37
C GLY A 496 3.46 26.87 5.40
N HIS A 497 2.61 25.89 5.06
CA HIS A 497 2.96 24.47 5.03
C HIS A 497 2.69 23.83 3.66
N GLU A 498 2.33 24.61 2.65
CA GLU A 498 2.06 24.11 1.31
C GLU A 498 3.29 23.47 0.69
N PRO A 499 3.12 22.41 -0.12
CA PRO A 499 4.19 21.95 -1.00
C PRO A 499 4.45 22.96 -2.11
N ASP A 500 5.70 23.06 -2.56
CA ASP A 500 6.04 23.81 -3.75
C ASP A 500 5.63 23.01 -5.00
N ALA A 501 4.81 23.63 -5.85
CA ALA A 501 4.29 22.97 -7.06
C ALA A 501 5.36 22.79 -8.15
N ALA A 502 6.31 23.74 -8.26
CA ALA A 502 7.40 23.67 -9.23
C ALA A 502 8.41 22.59 -8.81
N GLU A 503 8.82 22.57 -7.54
CA GLU A 503 9.65 21.49 -6.97
C GLU A 503 8.99 20.12 -7.16
N GLY A 504 7.69 20.01 -6.89
CA GLY A 504 6.96 18.76 -7.05
C GLY A 504 6.93 18.26 -8.51
N ALA A 505 6.78 19.17 -9.48
CA ALA A 505 6.83 18.84 -10.90
C ALA A 505 8.23 18.39 -11.34
N GLU A 506 9.27 19.08 -10.89
CA GLU A 506 10.67 18.70 -11.13
C GLU A 506 10.98 17.31 -10.55
N GLN A 507 10.59 17.07 -9.31
CA GLN A 507 10.77 15.78 -8.65
C GLN A 507 10.08 14.63 -9.41
N ARG A 508 8.87 14.87 -9.93
CA ARG A 508 8.16 13.89 -10.76
C ARG A 508 8.92 13.56 -12.03
N GLN A 509 9.38 14.58 -12.77
CA GLN A 509 10.18 14.38 -13.98
C GLN A 509 11.47 13.62 -13.70
N ALA A 510 12.13 13.91 -12.57
CA ALA A 510 13.34 13.21 -12.15
C ALA A 510 13.08 11.72 -11.88
N VAL A 511 11.97 11.36 -11.21
CA VAL A 511 11.61 9.96 -10.96
C VAL A 511 11.26 9.24 -12.26
N GLU A 512 10.54 9.88 -13.18
CA GLU A 512 10.20 9.31 -14.49
C GLU A 512 11.46 9.05 -15.33
N ALA A 513 12.36 10.04 -15.42
CA ALA A 513 13.64 9.89 -16.11
C ALA A 513 14.53 8.81 -15.50
N SER A 514 14.51 8.68 -14.15
CA SER A 514 15.24 7.65 -13.41
C SER A 514 14.68 6.25 -13.65
N MET A 515 13.37 6.09 -13.82
CA MET A 515 12.75 4.78 -14.06
C MET A 515 12.94 4.28 -15.49
N ALA A 516 13.13 5.17 -16.48
CA ALA A 516 13.22 4.80 -17.88
C ALA A 516 14.33 3.76 -18.17
N PRO A 517 15.59 3.91 -17.74
CA PRO A 517 16.62 2.89 -17.97
C PRO A 517 16.32 1.57 -17.25
N ILE A 518 15.66 1.60 -16.10
CA ILE A 518 15.26 0.38 -15.40
C ILE A 518 14.17 -0.36 -16.17
N ARG A 519 13.17 0.35 -16.70
CA ARG A 519 12.12 -0.25 -17.55
C ARG A 519 12.72 -0.91 -18.79
N ALA A 520 13.70 -0.26 -19.41
CA ALA A 520 14.40 -0.81 -20.58
C ALA A 520 15.17 -2.10 -20.25
N ALA A 521 15.85 -2.14 -19.11
CA ALA A 521 16.60 -3.32 -18.63
C ALA A 521 15.70 -4.46 -18.11
N THR A 522 14.40 -4.21 -17.87
CA THR A 522 13.48 -5.16 -17.21
C THR A 522 12.19 -5.36 -18.01
N PRO A 523 12.23 -5.80 -19.27
CA PRO A 523 11.03 -6.13 -20.02
C PRO A 523 10.23 -7.21 -19.27
N GLY A 524 8.89 -7.09 -19.23
CA GLY A 524 8.03 -8.04 -18.52
C GLY A 524 8.02 -7.95 -16.98
N GLY A 525 8.76 -7.02 -16.38
CA GLY A 525 8.84 -6.87 -14.92
C GLY A 525 7.51 -6.56 -14.24
N ALA A 526 6.60 -5.88 -14.95
CA ALA A 526 5.31 -5.43 -14.42
C ALA A 526 5.45 -4.49 -13.19
N SER A 527 4.34 -4.15 -12.56
CA SER A 527 4.33 -3.31 -11.37
C SER A 527 3.37 -3.86 -10.30
N TYR A 528 3.34 -3.22 -9.14
CA TYR A 528 2.52 -3.62 -8.00
C TYR A 528 1.48 -2.54 -7.70
N VAL A 529 0.19 -2.91 -7.67
CA VAL A 529 -0.94 -1.97 -7.56
C VAL A 529 -0.92 -1.09 -6.31
N ASN A 530 -0.22 -1.50 -5.26
CA ASN A 530 -0.08 -0.70 -4.04
C ASN A 530 1.14 0.23 -4.06
N GLU A 531 2.10 0.00 -4.97
CA GLU A 531 3.37 0.74 -5.05
C GLU A 531 3.76 1.08 -6.49
N GLY A 532 2.77 1.25 -7.36
CA GLY A 532 2.97 1.62 -8.76
C GLY A 532 3.10 3.13 -8.98
N ASP A 533 3.00 3.54 -10.24
CA ASP A 533 2.95 4.93 -10.65
C ASP A 533 1.49 5.41 -10.69
N PHE A 534 1.21 6.57 -10.07
CA PHE A 534 -0.11 7.21 -10.16
C PHE A 534 -0.47 7.58 -11.61
N PHE A 535 0.51 7.88 -12.44
CA PHE A 535 0.33 8.31 -13.82
C PHE A 535 0.55 7.19 -14.85
N GLU A 536 0.65 5.91 -14.41
CA GLU A 536 0.91 4.78 -15.30
C GLU A 536 -0.17 4.64 -16.40
N PRO A 537 0.17 4.89 -17.67
CA PRO A 537 -0.81 4.83 -18.75
C PRO A 537 -1.29 3.40 -19.04
N ASN A 538 -0.43 2.41 -18.83
CA ASN A 538 -0.68 1.01 -19.09
C ASN A 538 -1.04 0.24 -17.80
N TRP A 539 -1.62 0.92 -16.79
CA TRP A 539 -1.86 0.39 -15.46
C TRP A 539 -2.61 -0.96 -15.42
N ARG A 540 -3.48 -1.26 -16.40
CA ARG A 540 -4.18 -2.54 -16.46
C ARG A 540 -3.21 -3.69 -16.69
N GLU A 541 -2.32 -3.52 -17.66
CA GLU A 541 -1.29 -4.48 -18.00
C GLU A 541 -0.24 -4.57 -16.90
N GLU A 542 0.27 -3.43 -16.43
CA GLU A 542 1.31 -3.39 -15.40
C GLU A 542 0.85 -4.01 -14.06
N PHE A 543 -0.40 -3.75 -13.62
CA PHE A 543 -0.86 -4.24 -12.32
C PHE A 543 -1.46 -5.64 -12.36
N TRP A 544 -2.06 -6.07 -13.45
CA TRP A 544 -2.77 -7.35 -13.52
C TRP A 544 -2.50 -8.18 -14.77
N GLY A 545 -1.96 -7.58 -15.84
CA GLY A 545 -1.68 -8.30 -17.08
C GLY A 545 -2.85 -9.13 -17.59
N PRO A 546 -2.68 -10.43 -17.85
CA PRO A 546 -3.72 -11.30 -18.39
C PRO A 546 -4.92 -11.50 -17.45
N HIS A 547 -4.82 -11.13 -16.18
CA HIS A 547 -5.91 -11.26 -15.21
C HIS A 547 -6.96 -10.14 -15.29
N TYR A 548 -6.64 -8.99 -15.90
CA TYR A 548 -7.54 -7.83 -15.93
C TYR A 548 -8.91 -8.11 -16.56
N PRO A 549 -9.04 -8.83 -17.68
CA PRO A 549 -10.37 -9.12 -18.28
C PRO A 549 -11.29 -9.90 -17.33
N ARG A 550 -10.76 -10.91 -16.61
CA ARG A 550 -11.54 -11.65 -15.61
C ARG A 550 -11.92 -10.77 -14.41
N LEU A 551 -11.01 -9.97 -13.91
CA LEU A 551 -11.28 -9.01 -12.84
C LEU A 551 -12.41 -8.03 -13.23
N LEU A 552 -12.38 -7.51 -14.46
CA LEU A 552 -13.42 -6.61 -14.96
C LEU A 552 -14.79 -7.29 -15.09
N ALA A 553 -14.83 -8.55 -15.54
CA ALA A 553 -16.07 -9.33 -15.60
C ALA A 553 -16.68 -9.55 -14.20
N ILE A 554 -15.85 -9.88 -13.20
CA ILE A 554 -16.28 -10.02 -11.81
C ILE A 554 -16.77 -8.68 -11.26
N LYS A 555 -16.03 -7.59 -11.50
CA LYS A 555 -16.41 -6.23 -11.09
C LYS A 555 -17.80 -5.84 -11.60
N ARG A 556 -18.08 -6.06 -12.88
CA ARG A 556 -19.38 -5.76 -13.49
C ARG A 556 -20.52 -6.56 -12.87
N ARG A 557 -20.26 -7.80 -12.44
CA ARG A 557 -21.24 -8.65 -11.78
C ARG A 557 -21.54 -8.20 -10.34
N VAL A 558 -20.50 -7.90 -9.54
CA VAL A 558 -20.67 -7.62 -8.10
C VAL A 558 -20.91 -6.15 -7.79
N ASP A 559 -20.55 -5.25 -8.70
CA ASP A 559 -20.74 -3.81 -8.58
C ASP A 559 -21.15 -3.18 -9.93
N PRO A 560 -22.34 -3.49 -10.44
CA PRO A 560 -22.80 -3.04 -11.76
C PRO A 560 -22.95 -1.52 -11.89
N THR A 561 -23.06 -0.81 -10.77
CA THR A 561 -23.17 0.66 -10.73
C THR A 561 -21.83 1.35 -10.55
N ASN A 562 -20.74 0.61 -10.41
CA ASN A 562 -19.39 1.10 -10.14
C ASN A 562 -19.34 2.02 -8.89
N LEU A 563 -20.02 1.59 -7.81
CA LEU A 563 -20.06 2.29 -6.52
C LEU A 563 -18.66 2.36 -5.88
N PHE A 564 -17.92 1.24 -5.90
CA PHE A 564 -16.55 1.14 -5.40
C PHE A 564 -15.57 1.54 -6.51
N ARG A 565 -15.20 2.81 -6.54
CA ARG A 565 -14.35 3.37 -7.58
C ARG A 565 -13.15 4.10 -6.96
N VAL A 566 -11.97 3.63 -7.29
CA VAL A 566 -10.69 4.21 -6.86
C VAL A 566 -9.79 4.46 -8.07
N HIS A 567 -8.81 5.34 -7.93
CA HIS A 567 -7.82 5.61 -8.98
C HIS A 567 -7.10 4.33 -9.37
N HIS A 568 -6.99 4.06 -10.67
CA HIS A 568 -6.43 2.83 -11.24
C HIS A 568 -7.01 1.52 -10.64
N GLY A 569 -8.25 1.56 -10.11
CA GLY A 569 -8.97 0.35 -9.71
C GLY A 569 -9.63 -0.33 -10.91
N VAL A 570 -9.92 -1.62 -10.79
CA VAL A 570 -10.58 -2.38 -11.86
C VAL A 570 -11.92 -1.73 -12.22
N GLY A 571 -12.10 -1.38 -13.50
CA GLY A 571 -13.29 -0.70 -14.01
C GLY A 571 -13.37 0.79 -13.69
N SER A 572 -12.31 1.43 -13.18
CA SER A 572 -12.30 2.87 -12.86
C SER A 572 -12.46 3.76 -14.09
N ASP A 573 -12.13 3.28 -15.26
CA ASP A 573 -12.22 3.93 -16.57
C ASP A 573 -13.58 3.73 -17.28
N GLN A 574 -14.45 2.86 -16.74
CA GLN A 574 -15.76 2.63 -17.33
C GLN A 574 -16.67 3.84 -17.15
N ALA A 575 -17.31 4.29 -18.23
CA ALA A 575 -18.26 5.40 -18.20
C ALA A 575 -19.48 5.04 -17.31
N GLY A 576 -19.54 5.64 -16.15
CA GLY A 576 -20.61 5.41 -15.14
C GLY A 576 -20.65 6.53 -14.12
N GLY A 577 -20.69 7.80 -14.57
CA GLY A 577 -20.78 8.98 -13.71
C GLY A 577 -19.54 9.88 -13.85
N SER A 578 -19.78 11.09 -14.30
CA SER A 578 -18.81 12.18 -14.44
C SER A 578 -17.86 12.25 -13.24
N THR A 579 -16.59 12.03 -13.50
CA THR A 579 -15.51 12.31 -12.56
C THR A 579 -14.75 13.51 -13.07
N SER A 580 -14.76 14.53 -12.35
CA SER A 580 -13.70 15.54 -12.24
C SER A 580 -13.70 16.03 -10.80
#